data_ea6e84a93c51c2007ef56f32df618b20
#
_entry.id   ea6e84a93c51c2007ef56f32df618b20
#
_cell.length_a   1.000
_cell.length_b   1.000
_cell.length_c   1.000
_cell.angle_alpha   90.00
_cell.angle_beta   90.00
_cell.angle_gamma   90.00
#
_symmetry.space_group_name_H-M   'P 1'
#
loop_
_entity.id
_entity.type
_entity.pdbx_description
1 polymer ?
#
loop_
_entity_poly.entity_id
_entity_poly.type
_entity_poly.pdbx_seq_one_letter_code
_entity_poly.pdbx_strand_id
1 'polypeptide(L)'
;MCIRDSLETGLNWLAFIVNLGALIGMTTVMLVQLYGQSRICYAMSRDGLFPKFFGEVHPKYRTPFKGTWFFGILTAIAGGFININVLFELVNIGTLSAFIIVSAGILWMRKTQPDAHRGFRAPGVPFTPICAIIFCLILIFGLNWETWVRFAVWFALGLVVYFTYSRKHSQLNEPGLF
;
A
#
# COMPACT_ATOMS: atom_id res chain seq x y z
N MET A 1 -22.79 -2.02 9.77
CA MET A 1 -24.20 -2.33 9.45
C MET A 1 -24.59 -3.74 9.89
N CYS A 2 -24.01 -4.81 9.40
CA CYS A 2 -24.42 -6.18 9.77
C CYS A 2 -24.41 -6.51 11.28
N ILE A 3 -23.52 -5.92 12.07
CA ILE A 3 -23.45 -6.16 13.53
C ILE A 3 -24.68 -5.55 14.26
N ARG A 4 -25.13 -4.40 13.80
CA ARG A 4 -26.30 -3.71 14.39
C ARG A 4 -27.60 -4.44 14.05
N ASP A 5 -27.73 -4.91 12.83
CA ASP A 5 -28.88 -5.66 12.36
C ASP A 5 -29.04 -7.02 13.08
N SER A 6 -27.89 -7.70 13.38
CA SER A 6 -27.96 -8.97 14.11
C SER A 6 -28.29 -8.81 15.60
N LEU A 7 -28.06 -7.65 16.20
CA LEU A 7 -28.49 -7.33 17.55
C LEU A 7 -29.99 -7.03 17.60
N GLU A 8 -30.59 -6.45 16.56
CA GLU A 8 -32.01 -6.16 16.47
C GLU A 8 -32.86 -7.41 16.22
N THR A 9 -32.29 -8.45 15.60
CA THR A 9 -32.99 -9.73 15.34
C THR A 9 -33.05 -10.68 16.56
N GLY A 10 -32.49 -10.29 17.71
CA GLY A 10 -32.56 -11.07 18.97
C GLY A 10 -31.69 -12.34 19.01
N LEU A 11 -30.89 -12.60 17.96
CA LEU A 11 -29.97 -13.74 17.84
C LEU A 11 -28.56 -13.38 18.34
N ASN A 12 -28.44 -13.17 19.66
CA ASN A 12 -27.19 -12.74 20.29
C ASN A 12 -26.00 -13.67 20.01
N TRP A 13 -26.21 -14.95 19.83
CA TRP A 13 -25.15 -15.90 19.54
C TRP A 13 -24.66 -15.77 18.08
N LEU A 14 -25.52 -15.44 17.13
CA LEU A 14 -25.13 -15.17 15.75
C LEU A 14 -24.26 -13.90 15.65
N ALA A 15 -24.67 -12.86 16.38
CA ALA A 15 -23.89 -11.64 16.51
C ALA A 15 -22.49 -11.90 17.10
N PHE A 16 -22.39 -12.79 18.09
CA PHE A 16 -21.10 -13.19 18.68
C PHE A 16 -20.19 -13.88 17.67
N ILE A 17 -20.69 -14.82 16.87
CA ILE A 17 -19.90 -15.53 15.85
C ILE A 17 -19.43 -14.56 14.76
N VAL A 18 -20.30 -13.67 14.28
CA VAL A 18 -19.95 -12.66 13.27
C VAL A 18 -18.87 -11.73 13.79
N ASN A 19 -18.98 -11.26 15.02
CA ASN A 19 -17.96 -10.40 15.65
C ASN A 19 -16.63 -11.14 15.83
N LEU A 20 -16.66 -12.39 16.25
CA LEU A 20 -15.46 -13.20 16.39
C LEU A 20 -14.77 -13.40 15.03
N GLY A 21 -15.52 -13.72 14.00
CA GLY A 21 -15.02 -13.83 12.62
C GLY A 21 -14.41 -12.53 12.10
N ALA A 22 -15.08 -11.40 12.37
CA ALA A 22 -14.58 -10.08 12.00
C ALA A 22 -13.26 -9.75 12.70
N LEU A 23 -13.13 -10.02 14.01
CA LEU A 23 -11.90 -9.80 14.76
C LEU A 23 -10.72 -10.63 14.24
N ILE A 24 -10.95 -11.92 13.98
CA ILE A 24 -9.94 -12.81 13.43
C ILE A 24 -9.52 -12.33 12.04
N GLY A 25 -10.48 -11.98 11.18
CA GLY A 25 -10.24 -11.47 9.84
C GLY A 25 -9.42 -10.18 9.85
N MET A 26 -9.81 -9.19 10.67
CA MET A 26 -9.07 -7.93 10.81
C MET A 26 -7.65 -8.13 11.31
N THR A 27 -7.46 -9.00 12.31
CA THR A 27 -6.12 -9.31 12.85
C THR A 27 -5.22 -9.92 11.77
N THR A 28 -5.74 -10.83 10.98
CA THR A 28 -5.00 -11.46 9.88
C THR A 28 -4.59 -10.44 8.83
N VAL A 29 -5.51 -9.56 8.43
CA VAL A 29 -5.21 -8.49 7.45
C VAL A 29 -4.14 -7.54 7.98
N MET A 30 -4.21 -7.13 9.25
CA MET A 30 -3.21 -6.25 9.87
C MET A 30 -1.81 -6.89 9.85
N LEU A 31 -1.70 -8.18 10.18
CA LEU A 31 -0.42 -8.90 10.16
C LEU A 31 0.18 -8.96 8.74
N VAL A 32 -0.63 -9.28 7.74
CA VAL A 32 -0.19 -9.35 6.34
C VAL A 32 0.25 -7.99 5.84
N GLN A 33 -0.49 -6.93 6.17
CA GLN A 33 -0.16 -5.55 5.76
C GLN A 33 1.15 -5.07 6.41
N LEU A 34 1.35 -5.28 7.71
CA LEU A 34 2.60 -4.96 8.41
C LEU A 34 3.80 -5.69 7.79
N TYR A 35 3.61 -6.96 7.47
CA TYR A 35 4.65 -7.76 6.84
C TYR A 35 4.96 -7.26 5.41
N GLY A 36 3.95 -6.99 4.62
CA GLY A 36 4.11 -6.42 3.27
C GLY A 36 4.83 -5.08 3.29
N GLN A 37 4.41 -4.17 4.17
CA GLN A 37 5.01 -2.85 4.31
C GLN A 37 6.49 -2.93 4.73
N SER A 38 6.84 -3.79 5.66
CA SER A 38 8.24 -3.96 6.09
C SER A 38 9.14 -4.44 4.96
N ARG A 39 8.64 -5.30 4.06
CA ARG A 39 9.37 -5.76 2.87
C ARG A 39 9.56 -4.68 1.83
N ILE A 40 8.54 -3.87 1.57
CA ILE A 40 8.63 -2.74 0.64
C ILE A 40 9.69 -1.74 1.14
N CYS A 41 9.66 -1.39 2.43
CA CYS A 41 10.65 -0.50 3.02
C CYS A 41 12.06 -1.06 2.98
N TYR A 42 12.22 -2.38 3.18
CA TYR A 42 13.50 -3.06 3.02
C TYR A 42 14.02 -2.96 1.57
N ALA A 43 13.17 -3.24 0.58
CA ALA A 43 13.54 -3.12 -0.83
C ALA A 43 13.95 -1.70 -1.19
N MET A 44 13.17 -0.70 -0.78
CA MET A 44 13.47 0.72 -1.00
C MET A 44 14.78 1.15 -0.30
N SER A 45 15.04 0.65 0.90
CA SER A 45 16.29 0.94 1.62
C SER A 45 17.50 0.29 0.94
N ARG A 46 17.34 -0.91 0.38
CA ARG A 46 18.39 -1.58 -0.39
C ARG A 46 18.72 -0.83 -1.68
N ASP A 47 17.71 -0.27 -2.33
CA ASP A 47 17.88 0.52 -3.56
C ASP A 47 18.40 1.96 -3.29
N GLY A 48 18.64 2.30 -2.00
CA GLY A 48 19.11 3.62 -1.59
C GLY A 48 18.04 4.71 -1.55
N LEU A 49 16.78 4.36 -1.78
CA LEU A 49 15.66 5.32 -1.78
C LEU A 49 15.20 5.70 -0.37
N PHE A 50 15.53 4.88 0.63
CA PHE A 50 15.16 5.06 2.04
C PHE A 50 16.39 4.94 2.96
N PRO A 51 16.38 5.54 4.16
CA PRO A 51 17.50 5.44 5.09
C PRO A 51 17.91 3.98 5.37
N LYS A 52 19.22 3.73 5.41
CA LYS A 52 19.81 2.38 5.64
C LYS A 52 19.32 1.71 6.94
N PHE A 53 18.85 2.52 7.90
CA PHE A 53 18.26 2.03 9.15
C PHE A 53 17.09 1.06 8.95
N PHE A 54 16.28 1.26 7.90
CA PHE A 54 15.14 0.40 7.58
C PHE A 54 15.53 -0.86 6.80
N GLY A 55 16.75 -0.89 6.26
CA GLY A 55 17.32 -2.04 5.54
C GLY A 55 18.06 -3.05 6.43
N GLU A 56 18.24 -2.74 7.73
CA GLU A 56 18.93 -3.65 8.64
C GLU A 56 18.06 -4.88 8.97
N VAL A 57 18.58 -6.05 8.61
CA VAL A 57 17.94 -7.35 8.89
C VAL A 57 18.46 -7.91 10.19
N HIS A 58 17.58 -8.35 11.06
CA HIS A 58 17.97 -9.00 12.31
C HIS A 58 18.71 -10.32 12.05
N PRO A 59 19.93 -10.54 12.59
CA PRO A 59 20.76 -11.70 12.25
C PRO A 59 20.09 -13.06 12.56
N LYS A 60 19.28 -13.14 13.61
CA LYS A 60 18.61 -14.37 14.03
C LYS A 60 17.29 -14.61 13.27
N TYR A 61 16.45 -13.58 13.09
CA TYR A 61 15.11 -13.74 12.54
C TYR A 61 15.02 -13.44 11.05
N ARG A 62 16.08 -12.90 10.43
CA ARG A 62 16.16 -12.53 9.02
C ARG A 62 15.01 -11.63 8.52
N THR A 63 14.49 -10.81 9.43
CA THR A 63 13.40 -9.85 9.15
C THR A 63 13.88 -8.42 9.43
N PRO A 64 13.36 -7.39 8.74
CA PRO A 64 13.67 -5.99 9.01
C PRO A 64 12.98 -5.53 10.30
N PHE A 65 13.53 -5.95 11.44
CA PHE A 65 12.96 -5.75 12.76
C PHE A 65 12.72 -4.28 13.11
N LYS A 66 13.70 -3.41 12.85
CA LYS A 66 13.61 -1.98 13.14
C LYS A 66 12.51 -1.29 12.35
N GLY A 67 12.36 -1.63 11.06
CA GLY A 67 11.30 -1.11 10.21
C GLY A 67 9.92 -1.55 10.69
N THR A 68 9.75 -2.82 11.01
CA THR A 68 8.47 -3.37 11.49
C THR A 68 8.00 -2.70 12.78
N TRP A 69 8.91 -2.51 13.76
CA TRP A 69 8.59 -1.83 15.02
C TRP A 69 8.23 -0.36 14.81
N PHE A 70 9.01 0.35 13.97
CA PHE A 70 8.75 1.75 13.67
C PHE A 70 7.35 1.95 13.05
N PHE A 71 7.03 1.18 12.02
CA PHE A 71 5.72 1.28 11.37
C PHE A 71 4.59 0.76 12.25
N GLY A 72 4.82 -0.27 13.06
CA GLY A 72 3.84 -0.77 14.02
C GLY A 72 3.45 0.31 15.05
N ILE A 73 4.43 0.97 15.65
CA ILE A 73 4.19 2.06 16.62
C ILE A 73 3.52 3.25 15.92
N LEU A 74 4.00 3.66 14.75
CA LEU A 74 3.42 4.76 13.98
C LEU A 74 1.95 4.49 13.63
N THR A 75 1.63 3.27 13.20
CA THR A 75 0.26 2.87 12.86
C THR A 75 -0.63 2.84 14.11
N ALA A 76 -0.11 2.37 15.24
CA ALA A 76 -0.85 2.37 16.51
C ALA A 76 -1.18 3.79 16.98
N ILE A 77 -0.23 4.71 16.89
CA ILE A 77 -0.44 6.13 17.21
C ILE A 77 -1.45 6.75 16.24
N ALA A 78 -1.26 6.57 14.94
CA ALA A 78 -2.18 7.11 13.94
C ALA A 78 -3.61 6.58 14.12
N GLY A 79 -3.77 5.29 14.38
CA GLY A 79 -5.08 4.66 14.61
C GLY A 79 -5.76 5.12 15.91
N GLY A 80 -4.97 5.55 16.91
CA GLY A 80 -5.51 6.06 18.18
C GLY A 80 -5.94 7.53 18.13
N PHE A 81 -5.29 8.36 17.31
CA PHE A 81 -5.54 9.80 17.28
C PHE A 81 -6.31 10.30 16.06
N ILE A 82 -6.25 9.60 14.94
CA ILE A 82 -6.90 10.03 13.70
C ILE A 82 -8.29 9.40 13.58
N ASN A 83 -9.26 10.19 13.13
CA ASN A 83 -10.61 9.70 12.87
C ASN A 83 -10.58 8.59 11.80
N ILE A 84 -11.25 7.48 12.09
CA ILE A 84 -11.27 6.28 11.25
C ILE A 84 -11.77 6.56 9.82
N ASN A 85 -12.73 7.48 9.65
CA ASN A 85 -13.25 7.85 8.33
C ASN A 85 -12.15 8.49 7.46
N VAL A 86 -11.32 9.35 8.06
CA VAL A 86 -10.18 9.99 7.37
C VAL A 86 -9.16 8.93 6.92
N LEU A 87 -8.88 7.96 7.79
CA LEU A 87 -7.97 6.86 7.45
C LEU A 87 -8.50 6.02 6.29
N PHE A 88 -9.79 5.67 6.30
CA PHE A 88 -10.40 4.92 5.21
C PHE A 88 -10.36 5.66 3.88
N GLU A 89 -10.64 6.96 3.88
CA GLU A 89 -10.56 7.79 2.68
C GLU A 89 -9.13 7.83 2.10
N LEU A 90 -8.13 8.04 2.96
CA LEU A 90 -6.72 8.07 2.55
C LEU A 90 -6.24 6.71 2.01
N VAL A 91 -6.63 5.61 2.65
CA VAL A 91 -6.30 4.25 2.16
C VAL A 91 -6.95 4.01 0.80
N ASN A 92 -8.21 4.38 0.61
CA ASN A 92 -8.91 4.19 -0.65
C ASN A 92 -8.25 4.96 -1.80
N ILE A 93 -7.99 6.26 -1.64
CA ILE A 93 -7.37 7.05 -2.71
C ILE A 93 -5.93 6.60 -2.98
N GLY A 94 -5.18 6.21 -1.93
CA GLY A 94 -3.82 5.70 -2.05
C GLY A 94 -3.75 4.37 -2.82
N THR A 95 -4.63 3.42 -2.50
CA THR A 95 -4.67 2.12 -3.19
C THR A 95 -5.13 2.24 -4.64
N LEU A 96 -6.16 3.05 -4.92
CA LEU A 96 -6.62 3.31 -6.28
C LEU A 96 -5.52 3.96 -7.13
N SER A 97 -4.79 4.94 -6.57
CA SER A 97 -3.66 5.59 -7.23
C SER A 97 -2.53 4.60 -7.51
N ALA A 98 -2.22 3.72 -6.57
CA ALA A 98 -1.22 2.67 -6.76
C ALA A 98 -1.61 1.71 -7.89
N PHE A 99 -2.87 1.30 -7.98
CA PHE A 99 -3.35 0.45 -9.08
C PHE A 99 -3.24 1.14 -10.44
N ILE A 100 -3.50 2.44 -10.53
CA ILE A 100 -3.31 3.21 -11.77
C ILE A 100 -1.84 3.20 -12.17
N ILE A 101 -0.93 3.50 -11.23
CA ILE A 101 0.52 3.56 -11.49
C ILE A 101 1.04 2.19 -11.94
N VAL A 102 0.66 1.12 -11.24
CA VAL A 102 1.07 -0.25 -11.60
C VAL A 102 0.53 -0.65 -12.97
N SER A 103 -0.74 -0.37 -13.26
CA SER A 103 -1.35 -0.67 -14.55
C SER A 103 -0.69 0.11 -15.70
N ALA A 104 -0.38 1.38 -15.47
CA ALA A 104 0.37 2.20 -16.43
C ALA A 104 1.81 1.68 -16.62
N GLY A 105 2.47 1.28 -15.53
CA GLY A 105 3.80 0.67 -15.56
C GLY A 105 3.84 -0.62 -16.38
N ILE A 106 2.82 -1.48 -16.25
CA ILE A 106 2.70 -2.71 -17.06
C ILE A 106 2.58 -2.38 -18.55
N LEU A 107 1.77 -1.38 -18.91
CA LEU A 107 1.64 -0.94 -20.31
C LEU A 107 2.95 -0.38 -20.86
N TRP A 108 3.65 0.43 -20.06
CA TRP A 108 4.95 1.00 -20.42
C TRP A 108 6.01 -0.09 -20.62
N MET A 109 6.16 -1.01 -19.65
CA MET A 109 7.12 -2.13 -19.74
C MET A 109 6.87 -3.04 -20.94
N ARG A 110 5.63 -3.24 -21.35
CA ARG A 110 5.32 -4.03 -22.54
C ARG A 110 5.74 -3.36 -23.84
N LYS A 111 5.70 -2.03 -23.89
CA LYS A 111 6.18 -1.26 -25.05
C LYS A 111 7.71 -1.23 -25.11
N THR A 112 8.36 -1.06 -23.96
CA THR A 112 9.80 -0.80 -23.90
C THR A 112 10.62 -2.08 -23.92
N GLN A 113 10.11 -3.16 -23.30
CA GLN A 113 10.81 -4.45 -23.19
C GLN A 113 9.89 -5.62 -23.59
N PRO A 114 9.62 -5.82 -24.90
CA PRO A 114 8.73 -6.89 -25.36
C PRO A 114 9.30 -8.29 -25.08
N ASP A 115 10.63 -8.45 -25.10
CA ASP A 115 11.35 -9.75 -25.01
C ASP A 115 11.72 -10.14 -23.58
N ALA A 116 11.35 -9.36 -22.57
CA ALA A 116 11.63 -9.69 -21.17
C ALA A 116 11.02 -11.04 -20.80
N HIS A 117 11.81 -11.94 -20.19
CA HIS A 117 11.35 -13.24 -19.72
C HIS A 117 10.25 -13.07 -18.66
N ARG A 118 9.04 -13.51 -18.96
CA ARG A 118 7.88 -13.38 -18.09
C ARG A 118 7.35 -14.76 -17.74
N GLY A 119 7.35 -15.10 -16.46
CA GLY A 119 6.81 -16.38 -15.97
C GLY A 119 5.30 -16.56 -16.21
N PHE A 120 4.56 -15.44 -16.36
CA PHE A 120 3.13 -15.44 -16.66
C PHE A 120 2.78 -14.31 -17.63
N ARG A 121 2.04 -14.63 -18.67
CA ARG A 121 1.48 -13.64 -19.60
C ARG A 121 -0.01 -13.47 -19.28
N ALA A 122 -0.39 -12.36 -18.67
CA ALA A 122 -1.80 -12.07 -18.41
C ALA A 122 -2.60 -12.03 -19.72
N PRO A 123 -3.72 -12.76 -19.81
CA PRO A 123 -4.58 -12.73 -20.98
C PRO A 123 -5.25 -11.35 -21.13
N GLY A 124 -5.54 -10.93 -22.36
CA GLY A 124 -6.30 -9.71 -22.64
C GLY A 124 -5.56 -8.39 -22.48
N VAL A 125 -4.22 -8.37 -22.45
CA VAL A 125 -3.47 -7.12 -22.50
C VAL A 125 -3.39 -6.65 -23.97
N PRO A 126 -3.68 -5.37 -24.29
CA PRO A 126 -3.70 -4.17 -23.39
C PRO A 126 -5.07 -3.85 -22.75
N PHE A 127 -6.12 -4.60 -23.03
CA PHE A 127 -7.47 -4.24 -22.58
C PHE A 127 -7.63 -4.23 -21.04
N THR A 128 -7.13 -5.26 -20.36
CA THR A 128 -7.27 -5.40 -18.89
C THR A 128 -6.69 -4.24 -18.09
N PRO A 129 -5.42 -3.79 -18.31
CA PRO A 129 -4.88 -2.66 -17.55
C PRO A 129 -5.54 -1.32 -17.93
N ILE A 130 -6.04 -1.16 -19.17
CA ILE A 130 -6.77 0.04 -19.54
C ILE A 130 -8.11 0.11 -18.80
N CYS A 131 -8.86 -0.99 -18.76
CA CYS A 131 -10.09 -1.05 -17.97
C CYS A 131 -9.84 -0.78 -16.49
N ALA A 132 -8.78 -1.34 -15.90
CA ALA A 132 -8.42 -1.09 -14.52
C ALA A 132 -8.17 0.41 -14.26
N ILE A 133 -7.43 1.09 -15.14
CA ILE A 133 -7.18 2.54 -15.03
C ILE A 133 -8.50 3.32 -15.10
N ILE A 134 -9.37 3.01 -16.06
CA ILE A 134 -10.65 3.72 -16.23
C ILE A 134 -11.53 3.55 -14.98
N PHE A 135 -11.71 2.33 -14.48
CA PHE A 135 -12.52 2.09 -13.29
C PHE A 135 -11.93 2.76 -12.04
N CYS A 136 -10.60 2.70 -11.86
CA CYS A 136 -9.96 3.40 -10.74
C CYS A 136 -10.15 4.91 -10.83
N LEU A 137 -10.04 5.51 -12.02
CA LEU A 137 -10.29 6.95 -12.20
C LEU A 137 -11.74 7.32 -11.88
N ILE A 138 -12.72 6.56 -12.36
CA ILE A 138 -14.14 6.80 -12.06
C ILE A 138 -14.37 6.79 -10.54
N LEU A 139 -13.79 5.81 -9.83
CA LEU A 139 -13.90 5.71 -8.37
C LEU A 139 -13.23 6.89 -7.66
N ILE A 140 -12.06 7.31 -8.12
CA ILE A 140 -11.33 8.45 -7.54
C ILE A 140 -12.13 9.75 -7.72
N PHE A 141 -12.73 9.97 -8.89
CA PHE A 141 -13.60 11.15 -9.13
C PHE A 141 -14.84 11.18 -8.25
N GLY A 142 -15.31 10.03 -7.76
CA GLY A 142 -16.41 9.94 -6.80
C GLY A 142 -16.03 10.28 -5.35
N LEU A 143 -14.75 10.51 -5.03
CA LEU A 143 -14.32 10.86 -3.68
C LEU A 143 -14.51 12.35 -3.37
N ASN A 144 -14.69 12.66 -2.08
CA ASN A 144 -14.85 14.02 -1.58
C ASN A 144 -13.61 14.89 -1.86
N TRP A 145 -13.83 16.18 -2.09
CA TRP A 145 -12.76 17.16 -2.33
C TRP A 145 -11.71 17.20 -1.21
N GLU A 146 -12.12 17.03 0.03
CA GLU A 146 -11.19 16.99 1.18
C GLU A 146 -10.18 15.85 1.09
N THR A 147 -10.59 14.70 0.56
CA THR A 147 -9.71 13.55 0.34
C THR A 147 -8.63 13.85 -0.70
N TRP A 148 -8.99 14.58 -1.75
CA TRP A 148 -8.04 15.03 -2.77
C TRP A 148 -6.97 15.96 -2.19
N VAL A 149 -7.37 16.92 -1.36
CA VAL A 149 -6.43 17.84 -0.71
C VAL A 149 -5.48 17.09 0.21
N ARG A 150 -6.01 16.19 1.05
CA ARG A 150 -5.21 15.34 1.94
C ARG A 150 -4.21 14.48 1.15
N PHE A 151 -4.67 13.87 0.08
CA PHE A 151 -3.81 13.05 -0.79
C PHE A 151 -2.73 13.89 -1.45
N ALA A 152 -3.05 15.07 -1.97
CA ALA A 152 -2.08 15.98 -2.58
C ALA A 152 -1.00 16.42 -1.58
N VAL A 153 -1.36 16.68 -0.33
CA VAL A 153 -0.39 17.00 0.74
C VAL A 153 0.56 15.82 1.00
N TRP A 154 0.00 14.60 1.14
CA TRP A 154 0.82 13.39 1.34
C TRP A 154 1.72 13.09 0.14
N PHE A 155 1.22 13.27 -1.07
CA PHE A 155 1.99 13.08 -2.28
C PHE A 155 3.12 14.11 -2.41
N ALA A 156 2.83 15.37 -2.10
CA ALA A 156 3.85 16.43 -2.07
C ALA A 156 4.95 16.14 -1.04
N LEU A 157 4.59 15.67 0.17
CA LEU A 157 5.57 15.24 1.18
C LEU A 157 6.44 14.09 0.64
N GLY A 158 5.85 13.11 -0.01
CA GLY A 158 6.58 12.01 -0.65
C GLY A 158 7.56 12.51 -1.73
N LEU A 159 7.14 13.47 -2.56
CA LEU A 159 8.01 14.08 -3.57
C LEU A 159 9.16 14.87 -2.93
N VAL A 160 8.89 15.63 -1.88
CA VAL A 160 9.95 16.35 -1.15
C VAL A 160 11.00 15.37 -0.62
N VAL A 161 10.59 14.28 0.02
CA VAL A 161 11.52 13.24 0.49
C VAL A 161 12.28 12.61 -0.68
N TYR A 162 11.62 12.36 -1.79
CA TYR A 162 12.26 11.82 -2.99
C TYR A 162 13.33 12.75 -3.53
N PHE A 163 13.05 14.02 -3.75
CA PHE A 163 13.99 14.97 -4.32
C PHE A 163 15.14 15.35 -3.36
N THR A 164 14.87 15.39 -2.06
CA THR A 164 15.88 15.78 -1.06
C THR A 164 16.82 14.63 -0.69
N TYR A 165 16.29 13.43 -0.54
CA TYR A 165 17.03 12.27 -0.07
C TYR A 165 17.28 11.22 -1.15
N SER A 166 16.19 10.68 -1.74
CA SER A 166 16.24 9.47 -2.59
C SER A 166 17.07 9.68 -3.86
N ARG A 167 16.92 10.84 -4.52
CA ARG A 167 17.64 11.15 -5.75
C ARG A 167 19.16 11.22 -5.56
N LYS A 168 19.63 11.61 -4.37
CA LYS A 168 21.07 11.72 -4.07
C LYS A 168 21.72 10.41 -3.66
N HIS A 169 20.93 9.47 -3.11
CA HIS A 169 21.43 8.22 -2.54
C HIS A 169 21.00 6.98 -3.33
N SER A 170 20.29 7.15 -4.44
CA SER A 170 19.83 6.05 -5.28
C SER A 170 21.02 5.33 -5.94
N GLN A 171 21.15 4.04 -5.69
CA GLN A 171 22.15 3.18 -6.32
C GLN A 171 21.88 2.94 -7.82
N LEU A 172 20.69 3.25 -8.30
CA LEU A 172 20.32 3.18 -9.72
C LEU A 172 21.03 4.24 -10.58
N ASN A 173 21.68 5.23 -9.97
CA ASN A 173 22.43 6.26 -10.68
C ASN A 173 23.90 5.87 -10.95
N GLU A 174 24.36 4.71 -10.51
CA GLU A 174 25.70 4.23 -10.86
C GLU A 174 25.65 3.58 -12.26
N PRO A 175 26.40 4.13 -13.25
CA PRO A 175 26.47 3.55 -14.59
C PRO A 175 27.27 2.24 -14.54
N GLY A 176 26.61 1.11 -14.42
CA GLY A 176 27.29 -0.20 -14.40
C GLY A 176 26.46 -1.41 -14.00
N LEU A 177 25.16 -1.26 -13.76
CA LEU A 177 24.30 -2.36 -13.29
C LEU A 177 23.25 -2.86 -14.32
N PHE A 178 23.45 -2.52 -15.61
CA PHE A 178 22.66 -3.06 -16.73
C PHE A 178 23.55 -3.62 -17.82
#